data_e54e0ce5f12c1d41d1ac3f87abd40bd8
#
_entry.id   e54e0ce5f12c1d41d1ac3f87abd40bd8
#
_cell.length_a   1.000
_cell.length_b   1.000
_cell.length_c   1.000
_cell.angle_alpha   90.00
_cell.angle_beta   90.00
_cell.angle_gamma   90.00
#
_symmetry.space_group_name_H-M   'P 1'
#
loop_
_entity.id
_entity.type
_entity.pdbx_description
1 polymer ?
#
loop_
_entity_poly.entity_id
_entity_poly.type
_entity_poly.pdbx_seq_one_letter_code
_entity_poly.pdbx_strand_id
1 'polypeptide(L)'
;FPAWSEVIMAGVFCGLFVPFIGGTWRGALVGMVSTWIVFWLKIKVEKRGLPEIFSTMLGSFLATTIALTLHAVNVGIDPSLVIAGGIMILLPSSRFVAAVQDAINGFPLTAAGRLTSALLGYMGLMGGIMIGVIGSEIAGLPTLDLAEAPTGSELPAIVLMLLVACAAMSDSIVEQATWKALIASGLVASAAYGVWLLFDGIGTGPRLTPAIAAMAVGFLGRIAALRLGFPQIVVVLPSMLFLLPGLAIFRALYEFTVESGSTLLGVAGIFNATVVVAAIAGGVVFGDILARPLTDRLLSLIHI
;
A
#
# COMPACT_ATOMS: atom_id res chain seq x y z
N PHE A 1 -2.38 10.54 18.32
CA PHE A 1 -2.53 9.20 18.96
C PHE A 1 -1.24 8.83 19.72
N PRO A 2 -1.30 7.92 20.73
CA PRO A 2 -0.11 7.46 21.44
C PRO A 2 0.79 6.58 20.54
N ALA A 3 2.11 6.59 20.73
CA ALA A 3 3.07 5.88 19.87
C ALA A 3 2.83 4.35 19.75
N TRP A 4 2.22 3.71 20.75
CA TRP A 4 1.89 2.29 20.68
C TRP A 4 0.74 2.00 19.68
N SER A 5 -0.12 3.00 19.40
CA SER A 5 -1.22 2.84 18.46
C SER A 5 -0.73 2.63 17.02
N GLU A 6 0.42 3.19 16.65
CA GLU A 6 1.05 2.97 15.33
C GLU A 6 1.31 1.49 15.09
N VAL A 7 1.93 0.81 16.07
CA VAL A 7 2.24 -0.62 15.97
C VAL A 7 0.98 -1.46 15.88
N ILE A 8 -0.01 -1.19 16.77
CA ILE A 8 -1.26 -1.96 16.79
C ILE A 8 -2.02 -1.78 15.48
N MET A 9 -2.17 -0.54 15.01
CA MET A 9 -2.96 -0.26 13.82
C MET A 9 -2.26 -0.69 12.53
N ALA A 10 -0.93 -0.69 12.48
CA ALA A 10 -0.19 -1.31 11.38
C ALA A 10 -0.52 -2.80 11.23
N GLY A 11 -0.56 -3.54 12.33
CA GLY A 11 -0.99 -4.94 12.29
C GLY A 11 -2.46 -5.12 11.93
N VAL A 12 -3.35 -4.28 12.48
CA VAL A 12 -4.78 -4.29 12.12
C VAL A 12 -4.95 -4.03 10.62
N PHE A 13 -4.23 -3.06 10.06
CA PHE A 13 -4.21 -2.80 8.61
C PHE A 13 -3.89 -4.08 7.83
N CYS A 14 -2.79 -4.75 8.15
CA CYS A 14 -2.39 -6.00 7.48
C CYS A 14 -3.47 -7.08 7.64
N GLY A 15 -4.01 -7.25 8.85
CA GLY A 15 -5.08 -8.21 9.14
C GLY A 15 -6.36 -7.97 8.35
N LEU A 16 -6.69 -6.73 8.02
CA LEU A 16 -7.82 -6.37 7.16
C LEU A 16 -7.48 -6.49 5.67
N PHE A 17 -6.24 -6.18 5.30
CA PHE A 17 -5.80 -6.18 3.91
C PHE A 17 -5.62 -7.60 3.35
N VAL A 18 -5.14 -8.56 4.15
CA VAL A 18 -4.95 -9.95 3.71
C VAL A 18 -6.26 -10.59 3.21
N PRO A 19 -7.41 -10.55 3.92
CA PRO A 19 -8.68 -11.04 3.38
C PRO A 19 -9.20 -10.23 2.18
N PHE A 20 -8.90 -8.93 2.14
CA PHE A 20 -9.25 -8.08 1.01
C PHE A 20 -8.60 -8.56 -0.29
N ILE A 21 -7.34 -9.01 -0.26
CA ILE A 21 -6.64 -9.54 -1.45
C ILE A 21 -6.87 -11.04 -1.69
N GLY A 22 -7.75 -11.69 -0.94
CA GLY A 22 -8.12 -13.11 -1.12
C GLY A 22 -7.49 -14.07 -0.13
N GLY A 23 -6.79 -13.58 0.89
CA GLY A 23 -6.20 -14.44 1.92
C GLY A 23 -7.20 -14.96 2.95
N THR A 24 -6.83 -16.03 3.63
CA THR A 24 -7.63 -16.63 4.70
C THR A 24 -7.58 -15.82 6.00
N TRP A 25 -8.55 -16.02 6.90
CA TRP A 25 -8.53 -15.42 8.23
C TRP A 25 -7.34 -15.86 9.07
N ARG A 26 -6.80 -17.06 8.84
CA ARG A 26 -5.53 -17.50 9.45
C ARG A 26 -4.37 -16.64 8.93
N GLY A 27 -4.31 -16.42 7.62
CA GLY A 27 -3.35 -15.50 7.01
C GLY A 27 -3.48 -14.07 7.55
N ALA A 28 -4.70 -13.59 7.78
CA ALA A 28 -4.96 -12.29 8.40
C ALA A 28 -4.36 -12.19 9.81
N LEU A 29 -4.57 -13.19 10.65
CA LEU A 29 -4.01 -13.22 12.02
C LEU A 29 -2.48 -13.30 12.01
N VAL A 30 -1.91 -14.14 11.17
CA VAL A 30 -0.46 -14.25 11.00
C VAL A 30 0.12 -12.94 10.49
N GLY A 31 -0.49 -12.34 9.46
CA GLY A 31 -0.10 -11.04 8.92
C GLY A 31 -0.16 -9.92 9.96
N MET A 32 -1.21 -9.89 10.78
CA MET A 32 -1.37 -8.93 11.87
C MET A 32 -0.24 -9.05 12.89
N VAL A 33 0.03 -10.26 13.38
CA VAL A 33 1.07 -10.49 14.41
C VAL A 33 2.47 -10.24 13.85
N SER A 34 2.77 -10.70 12.62
CA SER A 34 4.06 -10.44 11.98
C SER A 34 4.29 -8.94 11.76
N THR A 35 3.27 -8.19 11.36
CA THR A 35 3.37 -6.74 11.18
C THR A 35 3.58 -6.01 12.50
N TRP A 36 3.02 -6.47 13.62
CA TRP A 36 3.34 -5.92 14.95
C TRP A 36 4.82 -6.06 15.28
N ILE A 37 5.39 -7.23 15.03
CA ILE A 37 6.83 -7.49 15.26
C ILE A 37 7.68 -6.58 14.38
N VAL A 38 7.35 -6.52 13.09
CA VAL A 38 8.05 -5.70 12.09
C VAL A 38 8.02 -4.22 12.46
N PHE A 39 6.84 -3.67 12.76
CA PHE A 39 6.68 -2.25 13.11
C PHE A 39 7.34 -1.88 14.43
N TRP A 40 7.21 -2.71 15.45
CA TRP A 40 7.89 -2.50 16.71
C TRP A 40 9.42 -2.46 16.54
N LEU A 41 9.96 -3.37 15.72
CA LEU A 41 11.40 -3.39 15.46
C LEU A 41 11.83 -2.22 14.58
N LYS A 42 11.05 -1.86 13.55
CA LYS A 42 11.28 -0.68 12.71
C LYS A 42 11.43 0.57 13.56
N ILE A 43 10.48 0.85 14.44
CA ILE A 43 10.52 2.02 15.34
C ILE A 43 11.76 1.99 16.26
N LYS A 44 12.14 0.82 16.79
CA LYS A 44 13.35 0.69 17.61
C LYS A 44 14.65 0.99 16.85
N VAL A 45 14.72 0.52 15.62
CA VAL A 45 15.90 0.70 14.75
C VAL A 45 16.05 2.16 14.32
N GLU A 46 14.94 2.80 13.95
CA GLU A 46 14.92 4.23 13.60
C GLU A 46 15.28 5.13 14.77
N LYS A 47 14.80 4.81 15.98
CA LYS A 47 15.20 5.54 17.21
C LYS A 47 16.69 5.42 17.53
N ARG A 48 17.40 4.44 16.97
CA ARG A 48 18.87 4.31 17.08
C ARG A 48 19.63 5.08 15.99
N GLY A 49 18.93 5.84 15.16
CA GLY A 49 19.54 6.70 14.12
C GLY A 49 19.89 5.95 12.83
N LEU A 50 19.40 4.73 12.63
CA LEU A 50 19.60 4.03 11.37
C LEU A 50 18.71 4.65 10.26
N PRO A 51 19.26 4.86 9.05
CA PRO A 51 18.50 5.36 7.92
C PRO A 51 17.29 4.47 7.58
N GLU A 52 16.21 5.08 7.13
CA GLU A 52 14.94 4.41 6.83
C GLU A 52 15.05 3.26 5.81
N ILE A 53 16.00 3.34 4.87
CA ILE A 53 16.26 2.25 3.92
C ILE A 53 16.57 0.92 4.64
N PHE A 54 17.36 0.97 5.71
CA PHE A 54 17.71 -0.24 6.47
C PHE A 54 16.58 -0.72 7.36
N SER A 55 15.77 0.18 7.93
CA SER A 55 14.59 -0.20 8.70
C SER A 55 13.52 -0.84 7.83
N THR A 56 13.32 -0.32 6.61
CA THR A 56 12.40 -0.91 5.62
C THR A 56 12.91 -2.26 5.11
N MET A 57 14.21 -2.37 4.83
CA MET A 57 14.86 -3.63 4.42
C MET A 57 14.72 -4.71 5.51
N LEU A 58 14.97 -4.35 6.77
CA LEU A 58 14.80 -5.27 7.89
C LEU A 58 13.32 -5.68 8.06
N GLY A 59 12.40 -4.74 7.92
CA GLY A 59 10.97 -4.99 8.03
C GLY A 59 10.47 -5.97 6.97
N SER A 60 10.82 -5.75 5.71
CA SER A 60 10.41 -6.62 4.60
C SER A 60 11.11 -7.99 4.67
N PHE A 61 12.37 -8.04 5.09
CA PHE A 61 13.08 -9.30 5.37
C PHE A 61 12.36 -10.13 6.43
N LEU A 62 11.99 -9.54 7.56
CA LEU A 62 11.28 -10.24 8.63
C LEU A 62 9.89 -10.69 8.20
N ALA A 63 9.12 -9.83 7.51
CA ALA A 63 7.80 -10.19 7.02
C ALA A 63 7.87 -11.41 6.07
N THR A 64 8.85 -11.42 5.17
CA THR A 64 9.09 -12.52 4.23
C THR A 64 9.52 -13.78 4.95
N THR A 65 10.50 -13.71 5.83
CA THR A 65 11.03 -14.88 6.55
C THR A 65 9.98 -15.51 7.45
N ILE A 66 9.19 -14.71 8.19
CA ILE A 66 8.11 -15.22 9.05
C ILE A 66 7.07 -15.96 8.22
N ALA A 67 6.60 -15.37 7.13
CA ALA A 67 5.55 -15.97 6.30
C ALA A 67 6.03 -17.28 5.63
N LEU A 68 7.26 -17.31 5.09
CA LEU A 68 7.84 -18.52 4.47
C LEU A 68 8.07 -19.62 5.49
N THR A 69 8.56 -19.29 6.66
CA THR A 69 8.77 -20.28 7.75
C THR A 69 7.45 -20.87 8.23
N LEU A 70 6.41 -20.06 8.43
CA LEU A 70 5.08 -20.53 8.84
C LEU A 70 4.39 -21.37 7.75
N HIS A 71 4.65 -21.06 6.47
CA HIS A 71 4.22 -21.88 5.36
C HIS A 71 4.88 -23.27 5.40
N ALA A 72 6.19 -23.32 5.62
CA ALA A 72 6.95 -24.57 5.70
C ALA A 72 6.48 -25.51 6.83
N VAL A 73 5.98 -24.97 7.93
CA VAL A 73 5.37 -25.76 9.03
C VAL A 73 3.87 -26.00 8.84
N ASN A 74 3.33 -25.79 7.64
CA ASN A 74 1.95 -26.08 7.25
C ASN A 74 0.86 -25.40 8.12
N VAL A 75 1.03 -24.14 8.47
CA VAL A 75 0.02 -23.38 9.24
C VAL A 75 -1.26 -23.13 8.42
N GLY A 76 -1.27 -23.45 7.11
CA GLY A 76 -2.44 -23.30 6.23
C GLY A 76 -2.68 -21.85 5.83
N ILE A 77 -1.61 -21.13 5.52
CA ILE A 77 -1.61 -19.76 5.01
C ILE A 77 -1.03 -19.73 3.60
N ASP A 78 -1.45 -18.73 2.82
CA ASP A 78 -0.75 -18.33 1.60
C ASP A 78 0.29 -17.27 1.95
N PRO A 79 1.60 -17.59 1.89
CA PRO A 79 2.64 -16.67 2.32
C PRO A 79 2.72 -15.44 1.41
N SER A 80 2.39 -15.56 0.11
CA SER A 80 2.44 -14.42 -0.82
C SER A 80 1.45 -13.33 -0.44
N LEU A 81 0.26 -13.70 0.04
CA LEU A 81 -0.77 -12.77 0.50
C LEU A 81 -0.41 -12.15 1.86
N VAL A 82 0.18 -12.93 2.77
CA VAL A 82 0.63 -12.43 4.07
C VAL A 82 1.79 -11.44 3.90
N ILE A 83 2.77 -11.77 3.04
CA ILE A 83 3.89 -10.86 2.74
C ILE A 83 3.35 -9.59 2.07
N ALA A 84 2.50 -9.74 1.04
CA ALA A 84 1.91 -8.58 0.35
C ALA A 84 1.20 -7.64 1.32
N GLY A 85 0.38 -8.15 2.24
CA GLY A 85 -0.29 -7.35 3.26
C GLY A 85 0.69 -6.63 4.19
N GLY A 86 1.74 -7.33 4.64
CA GLY A 86 2.76 -6.76 5.54
C GLY A 86 3.63 -5.69 4.88
N ILE A 87 3.98 -5.85 3.59
CA ILE A 87 4.81 -4.87 2.88
C ILE A 87 4.04 -3.63 2.41
N MET A 88 2.69 -3.72 2.26
CA MET A 88 1.89 -2.57 1.81
C MET A 88 2.12 -1.33 2.65
N ILE A 89 2.16 -1.49 3.96
CA ILE A 89 2.35 -0.38 4.89
C ILE A 89 3.82 0.12 4.94
N LEU A 90 4.76 -0.67 4.40
CA LEU A 90 6.17 -0.28 4.27
C LEU A 90 6.47 0.42 2.93
N LEU A 91 5.52 0.40 1.98
CA LEU A 91 5.71 1.03 0.66
C LEU A 91 5.85 2.55 0.81
N PRO A 92 6.87 3.17 0.20
CA PRO A 92 7.05 4.62 0.21
C PRO A 92 6.10 5.34 -0.77
N SER A 93 4.84 4.90 -0.82
CA SER A 93 3.81 5.38 -1.75
C SER A 93 3.49 6.86 -1.59
N SER A 94 3.50 7.36 -0.37
CA SER A 94 3.28 8.77 -0.05
C SER A 94 4.28 9.68 -0.74
N ARG A 95 5.56 9.32 -0.70
CA ARG A 95 6.64 10.08 -1.35
C ARG A 95 6.52 10.05 -2.85
N PHE A 96 6.13 8.90 -3.42
CA PHE A 96 5.97 8.76 -4.86
C PHE A 96 4.82 9.63 -5.38
N VAL A 97 3.64 9.58 -4.75
CA VAL A 97 2.50 10.44 -5.11
C VAL A 97 2.83 11.92 -4.93
N ALA A 98 3.47 12.27 -3.81
CA ALA A 98 3.90 13.66 -3.57
C ALA A 98 4.94 14.13 -4.60
N ALA A 99 5.86 13.26 -5.05
CA ALA A 99 6.81 13.58 -6.11
C ALA A 99 6.10 13.88 -7.44
N VAL A 100 5.12 13.05 -7.83
CA VAL A 100 4.32 13.28 -9.05
C VAL A 100 3.52 14.58 -8.93
N GLN A 101 2.93 14.84 -7.77
CA GLN A 101 2.20 16.08 -7.48
C GLN A 101 3.10 17.32 -7.63
N ASP A 102 4.30 17.29 -7.05
CA ASP A 102 5.26 18.39 -7.16
C ASP A 102 5.72 18.61 -8.60
N ALA A 103 5.98 17.52 -9.35
CA ALA A 103 6.37 17.62 -10.75
C ALA A 103 5.29 18.32 -11.60
N ILE A 104 4.02 17.95 -11.43
CA ILE A 104 2.89 18.54 -12.15
C ILE A 104 2.66 19.99 -11.74
N ASN A 105 2.89 20.33 -10.46
CA ASN A 105 2.75 21.70 -9.95
C ASN A 105 3.94 22.62 -10.30
N GLY A 106 4.95 22.14 -11.04
CA GLY A 106 6.07 22.94 -11.50
C GLY A 106 7.24 23.04 -10.51
N PHE A 107 7.35 22.11 -9.56
CA PHE A 107 8.46 22.01 -8.60
C PHE A 107 9.39 20.81 -8.88
N PRO A 108 10.12 20.78 -10.03
CA PRO A 108 10.85 19.59 -10.48
C PRO A 108 11.99 19.16 -9.54
N LEU A 109 12.66 20.12 -8.87
CA LEU A 109 13.74 19.80 -7.92
C LEU A 109 13.20 19.08 -6.67
N THR A 110 12.09 19.56 -6.11
CA THR A 110 11.43 18.91 -4.97
C THR A 110 10.88 17.55 -5.38
N ALA A 111 10.30 17.45 -6.57
CA ALA A 111 9.83 16.18 -7.14
C ALA A 111 10.96 15.17 -7.28
N ALA A 112 12.11 15.57 -7.82
CA ALA A 112 13.29 14.71 -7.98
C ALA A 112 13.82 14.22 -6.62
N GLY A 113 13.90 15.09 -5.61
CA GLY A 113 14.33 14.72 -4.26
C GLY A 113 13.39 13.70 -3.60
N ARG A 114 12.07 13.90 -3.70
CA ARG A 114 11.06 12.96 -3.19
C ARG A 114 11.07 11.63 -3.94
N LEU A 115 11.23 11.67 -5.27
CA LEU A 115 11.32 10.47 -6.09
C LEU A 115 12.56 9.65 -5.72
N THR A 116 13.72 10.29 -5.57
CA THR A 116 14.95 9.62 -5.13
C THR A 116 14.75 8.97 -3.75
N SER A 117 14.14 9.66 -2.80
CA SER A 117 13.83 9.12 -1.48
C SER A 117 12.86 7.92 -1.56
N ALA A 118 11.85 7.98 -2.44
CA ALA A 118 10.93 6.87 -2.66
C ALA A 118 11.65 5.66 -3.28
N LEU A 119 12.51 5.88 -4.28
CA LEU A 119 13.30 4.82 -4.92
C LEU A 119 14.23 4.12 -3.91
N LEU A 120 14.89 4.87 -3.02
CA LEU A 120 15.70 4.28 -1.94
C LEU A 120 14.86 3.43 -0.99
N GLY A 121 13.64 3.87 -0.64
CA GLY A 121 12.70 3.07 0.14
C GLY A 121 12.29 1.77 -0.56
N TYR A 122 11.98 1.84 -1.86
CA TYR A 122 11.70 0.66 -2.67
C TYR A 122 12.90 -0.29 -2.75
N MET A 123 14.12 0.22 -2.92
CA MET A 123 15.34 -0.60 -2.91
C MET A 123 15.53 -1.33 -1.57
N GLY A 124 15.27 -0.65 -0.45
CA GLY A 124 15.29 -1.27 0.88
C GLY A 124 14.28 -2.41 0.98
N LEU A 125 13.03 -2.15 0.57
CA LEU A 125 11.96 -3.15 0.58
C LEU A 125 12.31 -4.36 -0.30
N MET A 126 12.76 -4.12 -1.53
CA MET A 126 13.18 -5.16 -2.47
C MET A 126 14.33 -5.99 -1.91
N GLY A 127 15.38 -5.33 -1.39
CA GLY A 127 16.53 -5.99 -0.79
C GLY A 127 16.14 -6.90 0.37
N GLY A 128 15.21 -6.46 1.24
CA GLY A 128 14.73 -7.27 2.35
C GLY A 128 13.95 -8.52 1.89
N ILE A 129 13.05 -8.37 0.91
CA ILE A 129 12.33 -9.51 0.33
C ILE A 129 13.31 -10.51 -0.29
N MET A 130 14.25 -10.03 -1.12
CA MET A 130 15.24 -10.89 -1.78
C MET A 130 16.09 -11.67 -0.78
N ILE A 131 16.60 -11.01 0.26
CA ILE A 131 17.37 -11.66 1.32
C ILE A 131 16.52 -12.72 2.04
N GLY A 132 15.24 -12.42 2.31
CA GLY A 132 14.31 -13.37 2.93
C GLY A 132 14.05 -14.60 2.06
N VAL A 133 13.86 -14.42 0.76
CA VAL A 133 13.64 -15.52 -0.20
C VAL A 133 14.89 -16.37 -0.34
N ILE A 134 16.06 -15.76 -0.61
CA ILE A 134 17.34 -16.47 -0.71
C ILE A 134 17.66 -17.22 0.59
N GLY A 135 17.42 -16.57 1.74
CA GLY A 135 17.61 -17.22 3.05
C GLY A 135 16.71 -18.44 3.24
N SER A 136 15.47 -18.41 2.74
CA SER A 136 14.56 -19.55 2.79
C SER A 136 15.02 -20.70 1.87
N GLU A 137 15.54 -20.41 0.69
CA GLU A 137 16.10 -21.41 -0.22
C GLU A 137 17.35 -22.08 0.37
N ILE A 138 18.27 -21.31 0.94
CA ILE A 138 19.46 -21.83 1.64
C ILE A 138 19.07 -22.71 2.83
N ALA A 139 17.99 -22.35 3.53
CA ALA A 139 17.45 -23.14 4.63
C ALA A 139 16.69 -24.40 4.19
N GLY A 140 16.55 -24.64 2.89
CA GLY A 140 15.82 -25.78 2.32
C GLY A 140 14.32 -25.73 2.52
N LEU A 141 13.74 -24.52 2.69
CA LEU A 141 12.29 -24.35 2.78
C LEU A 141 11.65 -24.53 1.39
N PRO A 142 10.39 -25.02 1.34
CA PRO A 142 9.70 -25.24 0.06
C PRO A 142 9.54 -23.92 -0.72
N THR A 143 9.79 -23.99 -2.02
CA THR A 143 9.50 -22.87 -2.94
C THR A 143 8.00 -22.65 -3.09
N LEU A 144 7.60 -21.40 -3.32
CA LEU A 144 6.20 -21.05 -3.53
C LEU A 144 5.77 -21.34 -4.96
N ASP A 145 4.61 -21.95 -5.13
CA ASP A 145 3.92 -21.97 -6.41
C ASP A 145 3.03 -20.72 -6.53
N LEU A 146 3.50 -19.73 -7.29
CA LEU A 146 2.77 -18.48 -7.47
C LEU A 146 1.60 -18.62 -8.46
N ALA A 147 1.54 -19.70 -9.23
CA ALA A 147 0.46 -19.95 -10.17
C ALA A 147 -0.84 -20.35 -9.47
N GLU A 148 -0.74 -21.01 -8.30
CA GLU A 148 -1.89 -21.43 -7.50
C GLU A 148 -2.38 -20.34 -6.54
N ALA A 149 -1.62 -19.24 -6.36
CA ALA A 149 -1.99 -18.20 -5.42
C ALA A 149 -3.25 -17.44 -5.88
N PRO A 150 -4.21 -17.17 -4.95
CA PRO A 150 -5.44 -16.45 -5.28
C PRO A 150 -5.17 -15.10 -5.95
N THR A 151 -6.00 -14.73 -6.92
CA THR A 151 -5.89 -13.46 -7.66
C THR A 151 -6.88 -12.39 -7.18
N GLY A 152 -7.71 -12.72 -6.21
CA GLY A 152 -8.71 -11.80 -5.65
C GLY A 152 -9.54 -12.45 -4.55
N SER A 153 -10.35 -11.67 -3.88
CA SER A 153 -11.21 -12.11 -2.79
C SER A 153 -12.60 -12.50 -3.30
N GLU A 154 -13.14 -13.59 -2.80
CA GLU A 154 -14.52 -14.05 -3.09
C GLU A 154 -15.56 -13.41 -2.15
N LEU A 155 -15.13 -12.50 -1.26
CA LEU A 155 -16.03 -11.85 -0.32
C LEU A 155 -17.02 -10.91 -1.03
N PRO A 156 -18.24 -10.75 -0.49
CA PRO A 156 -19.21 -9.81 -1.05
C PRO A 156 -18.67 -8.39 -1.14
N ALA A 157 -19.03 -7.65 -2.17
CA ALA A 157 -18.55 -6.28 -2.42
C ALA A 157 -18.71 -5.35 -1.21
N ILE A 158 -19.80 -5.46 -0.46
CA ILE A 158 -20.05 -4.66 0.74
C ILE A 158 -19.01 -4.95 1.84
N VAL A 159 -18.61 -6.22 1.99
CA VAL A 159 -17.59 -6.62 2.97
C VAL A 159 -16.22 -6.07 2.54
N LEU A 160 -15.89 -6.15 1.26
CA LEU A 160 -14.66 -5.58 0.71
C LEU A 160 -14.61 -4.05 0.89
N MET A 161 -15.72 -3.35 0.65
CA MET A 161 -15.83 -1.90 0.91
C MET A 161 -15.58 -1.56 2.39
N LEU A 162 -16.11 -2.37 3.31
CA LEU A 162 -15.89 -2.19 4.75
C LEU A 162 -14.44 -2.50 5.13
N LEU A 163 -13.83 -3.56 4.59
CA LEU A 163 -12.42 -3.88 4.82
C LEU A 163 -11.51 -2.75 4.38
N VAL A 164 -11.74 -2.21 3.16
CA VAL A 164 -10.98 -1.07 2.64
C VAL A 164 -11.16 0.18 3.51
N ALA A 165 -12.40 0.47 3.93
CA ALA A 165 -12.67 1.60 4.81
C ALA A 165 -11.93 1.47 6.15
N CYS A 166 -12.04 0.31 6.80
CA CYS A 166 -11.37 0.05 8.09
C CYS A 166 -9.83 0.02 7.94
N ALA A 167 -9.30 -0.51 6.83
CA ALA A 167 -7.88 -0.48 6.55
C ALA A 167 -7.37 0.96 6.39
N ALA A 168 -8.05 1.81 5.61
CA ALA A 168 -7.71 3.22 5.46
C ALA A 168 -7.80 3.99 6.80
N MET A 169 -8.79 3.68 7.63
CA MET A 169 -8.87 4.24 8.98
C MET A 169 -7.71 3.80 9.86
N SER A 170 -7.30 2.53 9.79
CA SER A 170 -6.17 2.01 10.56
C SER A 170 -4.86 2.70 10.13
N ASP A 171 -4.64 2.87 8.84
CA ASP A 171 -3.47 3.57 8.32
C ASP A 171 -3.46 5.06 8.69
N SER A 172 -4.62 5.72 8.69
CA SER A 172 -4.74 7.10 9.19
C SER A 172 -4.28 7.25 10.64
N ILE A 173 -4.43 6.22 11.48
CA ILE A 173 -3.90 6.22 12.86
C ILE A 173 -2.39 6.00 12.84
N VAL A 174 -1.86 5.16 11.98
CA VAL A 174 -0.41 4.97 11.80
C VAL A 174 0.25 6.28 11.40
N GLU A 175 -0.36 7.03 10.47
CA GLU A 175 0.09 8.36 10.03
C GLU A 175 -0.24 9.49 11.02
N GLN A 176 -0.71 9.17 12.23
CA GLN A 176 -1.04 10.14 13.29
C GLN A 176 -2.05 11.23 12.87
N ALA A 177 -2.97 10.89 11.98
CA ALA A 177 -4.01 11.79 11.50
C ALA A 177 -5.06 12.11 12.59
N THR A 178 -5.82 13.19 12.40
CA THR A 178 -6.91 13.56 13.30
C THR A 178 -8.12 12.64 13.15
N TRP A 179 -8.99 12.56 14.16
CA TRP A 179 -10.23 11.76 14.11
C TRP A 179 -11.14 12.09 12.92
N LYS A 180 -11.21 13.38 12.53
CA LYS A 180 -11.97 13.81 11.36
C LYS A 180 -11.37 13.28 10.06
N ALA A 181 -10.06 13.30 9.96
CA ALA A 181 -9.34 12.77 8.79
C ALA A 181 -9.50 11.25 8.68
N LEU A 182 -9.44 10.53 9.80
CA LEU A 182 -9.63 9.09 9.87
C LEU A 182 -10.98 8.65 9.27
N ILE A 183 -12.10 9.27 9.71
CA ILE A 183 -13.43 8.96 9.16
C ILE A 183 -13.51 9.33 7.68
N ALA A 184 -12.95 10.48 7.31
CA ALA A 184 -12.93 10.93 5.92
C ALA A 184 -12.15 9.95 5.02
N SER A 185 -10.99 9.46 5.48
CA SER A 185 -10.18 8.47 4.75
C SER A 185 -10.94 7.17 4.52
N GLY A 186 -11.62 6.65 5.55
CA GLY A 186 -12.44 5.44 5.40
C GLY A 186 -13.57 5.60 4.38
N LEU A 187 -14.28 6.73 4.42
CA LEU A 187 -15.38 7.02 3.48
C LEU A 187 -14.85 7.22 2.05
N VAL A 188 -13.75 7.94 1.88
CA VAL A 188 -13.14 8.17 0.56
C VAL A 188 -12.62 6.85 -0.01
N ALA A 189 -11.94 6.04 0.78
CA ALA A 189 -11.44 4.73 0.35
C ALA A 189 -12.57 3.79 -0.08
N SER A 190 -13.64 3.71 0.71
CA SER A 190 -14.82 2.90 0.38
C SER A 190 -15.51 3.37 -0.90
N ALA A 191 -15.69 4.68 -1.06
CA ALA A 191 -16.28 5.25 -2.28
C ALA A 191 -15.40 5.00 -3.51
N ALA A 192 -14.08 5.18 -3.38
CA ALA A 192 -13.13 4.90 -4.46
C ALA A 192 -13.09 3.41 -4.84
N TYR A 193 -13.22 2.51 -3.86
CA TYR A 193 -13.35 1.09 -4.14
C TYR A 193 -14.66 0.75 -4.87
N GLY A 194 -15.75 1.44 -4.55
CA GLY A 194 -17.00 1.36 -5.31
C GLY A 194 -16.81 1.77 -6.78
N VAL A 195 -16.05 2.83 -7.04
CA VAL A 195 -15.66 3.25 -8.40
C VAL A 195 -14.80 2.16 -9.06
N TRP A 196 -13.83 1.59 -8.32
CA TRP A 196 -13.02 0.48 -8.82
C TRP A 196 -13.88 -0.71 -9.28
N LEU A 197 -14.86 -1.14 -8.46
CA LEU A 197 -15.78 -2.23 -8.80
C LEU A 197 -16.59 -1.95 -10.05
N LEU A 198 -17.07 -0.72 -10.23
CA LEU A 198 -17.83 -0.33 -11.41
C LEU A 198 -17.00 -0.43 -12.70
N PHE A 199 -15.77 0.09 -12.66
CA PHE A 199 -14.91 0.10 -13.84
C PHE A 199 -14.24 -1.24 -14.12
N ASP A 200 -13.97 -2.02 -13.09
CA ASP A 200 -13.51 -3.41 -13.24
C ASP A 200 -14.59 -4.27 -13.91
N GLY A 201 -15.86 -4.12 -13.50
CA GLY A 201 -17.02 -4.77 -14.10
C GLY A 201 -17.27 -4.40 -15.57
N ILE A 202 -16.82 -3.22 -16.01
CA ILE A 202 -16.88 -2.78 -17.43
C ILE A 202 -15.69 -3.34 -18.22
N GLY A 203 -14.65 -3.85 -17.55
CA GLY A 203 -13.47 -4.41 -18.20
C GLY A 203 -12.43 -3.38 -18.66
N THR A 204 -12.25 -2.27 -17.94
CA THR A 204 -11.25 -1.23 -18.26
C THR A 204 -9.80 -1.70 -18.10
N GLY A 205 -9.59 -2.84 -17.44
CA GLY A 205 -8.32 -3.50 -17.32
C GLY A 205 -7.45 -3.05 -16.13
N PRO A 206 -6.38 -3.81 -15.85
CA PRO A 206 -5.64 -3.71 -14.58
C PRO A 206 -4.82 -2.43 -14.39
N ARG A 207 -4.69 -1.59 -15.40
CA ARG A 207 -3.95 -0.31 -15.34
C ARG A 207 -4.87 0.90 -15.22
N LEU A 208 -5.98 0.89 -15.98
CA LEU A 208 -6.92 2.03 -15.99
C LEU A 208 -7.87 2.01 -14.80
N THR A 209 -8.35 0.84 -14.39
CA THR A 209 -9.25 0.72 -13.23
C THR A 209 -8.66 1.35 -11.96
N PRO A 210 -7.42 1.03 -11.53
CA PRO A 210 -6.81 1.71 -10.38
C PRO A 210 -6.62 3.22 -10.58
N ALA A 211 -6.28 3.66 -11.80
CA ALA A 211 -6.10 5.09 -12.09
C ALA A 211 -7.41 5.87 -11.94
N ILE A 212 -8.53 5.32 -12.42
CA ILE A 212 -9.86 5.94 -12.30
C ILE A 212 -10.33 5.94 -10.84
N ALA A 213 -10.11 4.86 -10.10
CA ALA A 213 -10.38 4.82 -8.66
C ALA A 213 -9.52 5.83 -7.89
N ALA A 214 -8.23 5.98 -8.25
CA ALA A 214 -7.34 6.98 -7.68
C ALA A 214 -7.77 8.42 -8.01
N MET A 215 -8.36 8.64 -9.18
CA MET A 215 -8.98 9.94 -9.53
C MET A 215 -10.14 10.26 -8.58
N ALA A 216 -10.97 9.26 -8.23
CA ALA A 216 -12.01 9.46 -7.23
C ALA A 216 -11.43 9.76 -5.83
N VAL A 217 -10.31 9.13 -5.44
CA VAL A 217 -9.59 9.45 -4.20
C VAL A 217 -9.13 10.90 -4.19
N GLY A 218 -8.49 11.37 -5.27
CA GLY A 218 -8.00 12.75 -5.38
C GLY A 218 -9.15 13.77 -5.32
N PHE A 219 -10.23 13.51 -6.06
CA PHE A 219 -11.41 14.37 -6.11
C PHE A 219 -12.13 14.49 -4.76
N LEU A 220 -12.50 13.35 -4.17
CA LEU A 220 -13.21 13.29 -2.89
C LEU A 220 -12.32 13.74 -1.73
N GLY A 221 -11.02 13.37 -1.76
CA GLY A 221 -10.03 13.77 -0.78
C GLY A 221 -9.85 15.28 -0.70
N ARG A 222 -9.85 16.00 -1.85
CA ARG A 222 -9.84 17.47 -1.86
C ARG A 222 -11.08 18.06 -1.21
N ILE A 223 -12.26 17.58 -1.58
CA ILE A 223 -13.51 18.07 -1.01
C ILE A 223 -13.56 17.84 0.51
N ALA A 224 -13.18 16.67 0.95
CA ALA A 224 -13.14 16.32 2.39
C ALA A 224 -12.15 17.21 3.15
N ALA A 225 -10.93 17.38 2.62
CA ALA A 225 -9.88 18.20 3.21
C ALA A 225 -10.30 19.65 3.42
N LEU A 226 -10.89 20.27 2.39
CA LEU A 226 -11.35 21.65 2.46
C LEU A 226 -12.52 21.83 3.43
N ARG A 227 -13.47 20.90 3.43
CA ARG A 227 -14.62 20.97 4.38
C ARG A 227 -14.23 20.77 5.82
N LEU A 228 -13.18 20.00 6.08
CA LEU A 228 -12.76 19.61 7.43
C LEU A 228 -11.55 20.41 7.94
N GLY A 229 -10.90 21.21 7.08
CA GLY A 229 -9.82 22.12 7.45
C GLY A 229 -8.46 21.47 7.70
N PHE A 230 -8.07 20.47 6.88
CA PHE A 230 -6.75 19.85 6.97
C PHE A 230 -6.11 19.62 5.57
N PRO A 231 -4.80 19.36 5.49
CA PRO A 231 -4.13 19.10 4.21
C PRO A 231 -4.71 17.88 3.50
N GLN A 232 -4.95 17.96 2.19
CA GLN A 232 -5.53 16.89 1.38
C GLN A 232 -4.78 15.57 1.49
N ILE A 233 -3.46 15.62 1.57
CA ILE A 233 -2.58 14.45 1.63
C ILE A 233 -2.93 13.52 2.80
N VAL A 234 -3.41 14.06 3.92
CA VAL A 234 -3.78 13.30 5.13
C VAL A 234 -4.95 12.34 4.90
N VAL A 235 -5.82 12.64 3.94
CA VAL A 235 -6.93 11.77 3.54
C VAL A 235 -6.55 10.89 2.35
N VAL A 236 -5.87 11.47 1.38
CA VAL A 236 -5.55 10.80 0.12
C VAL A 236 -4.64 9.60 0.33
N LEU A 237 -3.59 9.74 1.17
CA LEU A 237 -2.61 8.66 1.38
C LEU A 237 -3.25 7.38 1.93
N PRO A 238 -3.95 7.39 3.06
CA PRO A 238 -4.60 6.18 3.56
C PRO A 238 -5.66 5.63 2.60
N SER A 239 -6.37 6.54 1.90
CA SER A 239 -7.46 6.14 1.01
C SER A 239 -7.02 5.45 -0.27
N MET A 240 -5.77 5.60 -0.70
CA MET A 240 -5.28 4.98 -1.94
C MET A 240 -4.50 3.69 -1.74
N LEU A 241 -4.17 3.30 -0.49
CA LEU A 241 -3.32 2.13 -0.22
C LEU A 241 -3.85 0.85 -0.84
N PHE A 242 -5.17 0.65 -0.85
CA PHE A 242 -5.77 -0.55 -1.44
C PHE A 242 -5.56 -0.67 -2.96
N LEU A 243 -5.21 0.43 -3.65
CA LEU A 243 -4.94 0.44 -5.08
C LEU A 243 -3.51 0.02 -5.43
N LEU A 244 -2.59 0.08 -4.46
CA LEU A 244 -1.19 -0.20 -4.70
C LEU A 244 -0.95 -1.69 -5.01
N PRO A 245 -0.11 -2.01 -6.00
CA PRO A 245 0.09 -3.38 -6.46
C PRO A 245 1.08 -4.17 -5.59
N GLY A 246 0.89 -4.23 -4.26
CA GLY A 246 1.83 -4.88 -3.32
C GLY A 246 2.05 -6.35 -3.63
N LEU A 247 0.97 -7.09 -3.91
CA LEU A 247 1.06 -8.51 -4.30
C LEU A 247 1.81 -8.69 -5.62
N ALA A 248 1.56 -7.83 -6.61
CA ALA A 248 2.27 -7.87 -7.89
C ALA A 248 3.76 -7.55 -7.74
N ILE A 249 4.11 -6.61 -6.86
CA ILE A 249 5.49 -6.29 -6.53
C ILE A 249 6.18 -7.50 -5.89
N PHE A 250 5.55 -8.12 -4.89
CA PHE A 250 6.13 -9.30 -4.24
C PHE A 250 6.34 -10.44 -5.22
N ARG A 251 5.32 -10.79 -6.02
CA ARG A 251 5.42 -11.88 -7.01
C ARG A 251 6.53 -11.62 -8.04
N ALA A 252 6.61 -10.40 -8.56
CA ALA A 252 7.65 -10.02 -9.51
C ALA A 252 9.06 -10.15 -8.92
N LEU A 253 9.24 -9.76 -7.64
CA LEU A 253 10.51 -9.90 -6.94
C LEU A 253 10.86 -11.36 -6.64
N TYR A 254 9.87 -12.16 -6.28
CA TYR A 254 10.04 -13.59 -6.06
C TYR A 254 10.52 -14.28 -7.35
N GLU A 255 9.82 -14.07 -8.47
CA GLU A 255 10.20 -14.59 -9.78
C GLU A 255 11.61 -14.15 -10.24
N PHE A 256 12.01 -12.94 -9.89
CA PHE A 256 13.33 -12.43 -10.18
C PHE A 256 14.43 -13.05 -9.33
N THR A 257 14.11 -13.48 -8.11
CA THR A 257 15.09 -13.88 -7.09
C THR A 257 15.30 -15.40 -7.06
N VAL A 258 14.24 -16.18 -7.24
CA VAL A 258 14.29 -17.66 -7.15
C VAL A 258 15.02 -18.24 -8.36
N GLU A 259 15.91 -19.21 -8.15
CA GLU A 259 16.72 -19.84 -9.21
C GLU A 259 15.86 -20.52 -10.30
N SER A 260 14.72 -21.09 -9.90
CA SER A 260 13.71 -21.67 -10.81
C SER A 260 12.82 -20.63 -11.50
N GLY A 261 12.89 -19.37 -11.06
CA GLY A 261 12.05 -18.29 -11.55
C GLY A 261 12.51 -17.75 -12.92
N SER A 262 11.61 -16.99 -13.55
CA SER A 262 11.91 -16.32 -14.81
C SER A 262 12.33 -14.87 -14.59
N THR A 263 13.60 -14.55 -14.81
CA THR A 263 14.12 -13.17 -14.76
C THR A 263 13.31 -12.22 -15.64
N LEU A 264 12.88 -12.69 -16.83
CA LEU A 264 12.09 -11.89 -17.75
C LEU A 264 10.70 -11.56 -17.16
N LEU A 265 10.03 -12.53 -16.56
CA LEU A 265 8.73 -12.33 -15.89
C LEU A 265 8.88 -11.41 -14.68
N GLY A 266 9.94 -11.56 -13.89
CA GLY A 266 10.24 -10.69 -12.78
C GLY A 266 10.43 -9.23 -13.21
N VAL A 267 11.26 -8.97 -14.21
CA VAL A 267 11.49 -7.62 -14.75
C VAL A 267 10.20 -7.03 -15.33
N ALA A 268 9.46 -7.80 -16.13
CA ALA A 268 8.18 -7.36 -16.69
C ALA A 268 7.15 -7.04 -15.60
N GLY A 269 7.10 -7.84 -14.54
CA GLY A 269 6.24 -7.61 -13.38
C GLY A 269 6.57 -6.33 -12.62
N ILE A 270 7.86 -6.06 -12.35
CA ILE A 270 8.32 -4.82 -11.70
C ILE A 270 7.97 -3.61 -12.57
N PHE A 271 8.22 -3.68 -13.88
CA PHE A 271 7.87 -2.61 -14.81
C PHE A 271 6.35 -2.35 -14.81
N ASN A 272 5.53 -3.41 -14.88
CA ASN A 272 4.07 -3.29 -14.85
C ASN A 272 3.57 -2.68 -13.53
N ALA A 273 4.11 -3.10 -12.40
CA ALA A 273 3.78 -2.53 -11.09
C ALA A 273 4.14 -1.03 -11.01
N THR A 274 5.29 -0.64 -11.56
CA THR A 274 5.72 0.77 -11.64
C THR A 274 4.75 1.61 -12.48
N VAL A 275 4.31 1.09 -13.63
CA VAL A 275 3.31 1.75 -14.47
C VAL A 275 1.98 1.94 -13.74
N VAL A 276 1.54 0.93 -12.99
CA VAL A 276 0.31 1.02 -12.18
C VAL A 276 0.45 2.09 -11.09
N VAL A 277 1.56 2.12 -10.36
CA VAL A 277 1.82 3.14 -9.32
C VAL A 277 1.84 4.56 -9.93
N ALA A 278 2.48 4.73 -11.09
CA ALA A 278 2.49 6.01 -11.80
C ALA A 278 1.07 6.42 -12.26
N ALA A 279 0.28 5.48 -12.75
CA ALA A 279 -1.12 5.71 -13.15
C ALA A 279 -2.00 6.10 -11.96
N ILE A 280 -1.82 5.47 -10.79
CA ILE A 280 -2.49 5.84 -9.54
C ILE A 280 -2.12 7.28 -9.14
N ALA A 281 -0.83 7.61 -9.13
CA ALA A 281 -0.35 8.95 -8.77
C ALA A 281 -0.92 10.02 -9.73
N GLY A 282 -0.89 9.76 -11.03
CA GLY A 282 -1.50 10.64 -12.04
C GLY A 282 -3.02 10.77 -11.84
N GLY A 283 -3.69 9.67 -11.53
CA GLY A 283 -5.13 9.67 -11.23
C GLY A 283 -5.48 10.56 -10.04
N VAL A 284 -4.76 10.43 -8.92
CA VAL A 284 -4.95 11.29 -7.73
C VAL A 284 -4.81 12.77 -8.09
N VAL A 285 -3.74 13.14 -8.81
CA VAL A 285 -3.50 14.54 -9.20
C VAL A 285 -4.57 15.03 -10.15
N PHE A 286 -4.98 14.23 -11.12
CA PHE A 286 -6.04 14.62 -12.04
C PHE A 286 -7.38 14.78 -11.31
N GLY A 287 -7.71 13.91 -10.36
CA GLY A 287 -8.89 14.06 -9.50
C GLY A 287 -8.86 15.35 -8.66
N ASP A 288 -7.70 15.71 -8.11
CA ASP A 288 -7.51 16.98 -7.41
C ASP A 288 -7.82 18.18 -8.33
N ILE A 289 -7.26 18.18 -9.55
CA ILE A 289 -7.49 19.24 -10.53
C ILE A 289 -8.98 19.36 -10.89
N LEU A 290 -9.67 18.24 -11.11
CA LEU A 290 -11.10 18.24 -11.43
C LEU A 290 -11.97 18.79 -10.28
N ALA A 291 -11.53 18.66 -9.04
CA ALA A 291 -12.26 19.20 -7.89
C ALA A 291 -12.05 20.71 -7.67
N ARG A 292 -11.00 21.33 -8.25
CA ARG A 292 -10.67 22.76 -8.06
C ARG A 292 -11.82 23.70 -8.36
N PRO A 293 -12.52 23.63 -9.51
CA PRO A 293 -13.61 24.56 -9.80
C PRO A 293 -14.76 24.55 -8.80
N LEU A 294 -15.01 23.36 -8.19
CA LEU A 294 -16.05 23.20 -7.16
C LEU A 294 -15.60 23.77 -5.81
N THR A 295 -14.30 23.69 -5.52
CA THR A 295 -13.72 24.08 -4.24
C THR A 295 -13.32 25.55 -4.18
N ASP A 296 -12.96 26.18 -5.30
CA ASP A 296 -12.65 27.61 -5.36
C ASP A 296 -13.89 28.46 -5.06
N ARG A 297 -15.09 28.00 -5.45
CA ARG A 297 -16.36 28.61 -5.02
C ARG A 297 -16.61 28.50 -3.52
N LEU A 298 -16.19 27.42 -2.88
CA LEU A 298 -16.29 27.25 -1.42
C LEU A 298 -15.29 28.16 -0.69
N LEU A 299 -14.09 28.33 -1.22
CA LEU A 299 -13.08 29.23 -0.65
C LEU A 299 -13.50 30.71 -0.76
N SER A 300 -14.13 31.12 -1.84
CA SER A 300 -14.64 32.48 -2.00
C SER A 300 -15.78 32.83 -1.04
N LEU A 301 -16.49 31.83 -0.52
CA LEU A 301 -17.55 32.00 0.48
C LEU A 301 -17.02 32.05 1.93
N ILE A 302 -15.78 31.59 2.17
CA ILE A 302 -15.17 31.57 3.51
C ILE A 302 -14.36 32.85 3.76
N HIS A 303 -14.00 33.61 2.70
CA HIS A 303 -13.25 34.86 2.78
C HIS A 303 -14.14 36.11 2.77
N ILE A 304 -15.46 35.98 2.96
CA ILE A 304 -16.39 37.03 3.31
C ILE A 304 -16.74 36.90 4.80
#